data_b1401440a28685d72dcb4ba0a98ebf01
#
_entry.id   b1401440a28685d72dcb4ba0a98ebf01
#
_cell.length_a   1.000
_cell.length_b   1.000
_cell.length_c   1.000
_cell.angle_alpha   90.00
_cell.angle_beta   90.00
_cell.angle_gamma   90.00
#
_symmetry.space_group_name_H-M   'P 1'
#
loop_
_entity.id
_entity.type
_entity.pdbx_description
1 polymer ?
#
loop_
_entity_poly.entity_id
_entity_poly.type
_entity_poly.pdbx_seq_one_letter_code
_entity_poly.pdbx_strand_id
1 'polypeptide(L)'
;MTLRPEITEVASVEPVQLYDFSQKVLFSPAARGEGFIKLSVTTGKKGAKSTAHSHPRDEVTLTLKGEAILRAGGEEYQMTEGTAVRLPPGLDHTVEVISDEWVVVAAYCDECMLCRGPEGFLKP
;
A
#
# COMPACT_ATOMS: atom_id res chain seq x y z
N MET A 1 19.28 -26.79 2.97
CA MET A 1 18.33 -25.99 2.19
C MET A 1 19.10 -24.98 1.35
N THR A 2 18.80 -24.88 0.10
CA THR A 2 19.46 -23.92 -0.78
C THR A 2 18.70 -22.60 -0.80
N LEU A 3 19.41 -21.53 -0.50
CA LEU A 3 18.82 -20.19 -0.58
C LEU A 3 18.79 -19.75 -2.03
N ARG A 4 17.66 -19.18 -2.44
CA ARG A 4 17.49 -18.66 -3.79
C ARG A 4 16.56 -17.45 -3.75
N PRO A 5 16.67 -16.56 -4.73
CA PRO A 5 15.72 -15.44 -4.80
C PRO A 5 14.33 -15.91 -5.18
N GLU A 6 13.32 -15.15 -4.73
CA GLU A 6 11.97 -15.29 -5.22
C GLU A 6 11.74 -14.20 -6.25
N ILE A 7 11.06 -14.54 -7.34
CA ILE A 7 10.80 -13.60 -8.42
C ILE A 7 9.30 -13.59 -8.69
N THR A 8 8.70 -12.40 -8.69
CA THR A 8 7.28 -12.24 -8.97
C THR A 8 7.10 -11.21 -10.08
N GLU A 9 6.37 -11.60 -11.12
CA GLU A 9 6.00 -10.68 -12.21
C GLU A 9 4.66 -10.02 -11.85
N VAL A 10 4.60 -8.71 -11.90
CA VAL A 10 3.36 -7.97 -11.57
C VAL A 10 2.19 -8.45 -12.42
N ALA A 11 2.44 -8.69 -13.71
CA ALA A 11 1.38 -9.12 -14.62
C ALA A 11 0.75 -10.45 -14.26
N SER A 12 1.45 -11.32 -13.53
CA SER A 12 0.95 -12.63 -13.15
C SER A 12 0.20 -12.66 -11.82
N VAL A 13 0.16 -11.55 -11.10
CA VAL A 13 -0.48 -11.47 -9.79
C VAL A 13 -1.94 -11.05 -9.95
N GLU A 14 -2.84 -11.82 -9.34
CA GLU A 14 -4.24 -11.46 -9.31
C GLU A 14 -4.49 -10.29 -8.36
N PRO A 15 -5.21 -9.26 -8.80
CA PRO A 15 -5.49 -8.13 -7.93
C PRO A 15 -6.55 -8.47 -6.88
N VAL A 16 -6.46 -7.80 -5.75
CA VAL A 16 -7.45 -7.85 -4.68
C VAL A 16 -8.06 -6.45 -4.55
N GLN A 17 -9.37 -6.37 -4.41
CA GLN A 17 -10.06 -5.11 -4.22
C GLN A 17 -9.98 -4.69 -2.76
N LEU A 18 -9.45 -3.48 -2.51
CA LEU A 18 -9.37 -2.87 -1.19
C LEU A 18 -10.05 -1.50 -1.25
N TYR A 19 -11.22 -1.34 -0.64
CA TYR A 19 -12.00 -0.12 -0.77
C TYR A 19 -12.21 0.16 -2.26
N ASP A 20 -11.79 1.35 -2.70
CA ASP A 20 -11.89 1.76 -4.11
C ASP A 20 -10.62 1.43 -4.90
N PHE A 21 -9.67 0.71 -4.29
CA PHE A 21 -8.37 0.42 -4.89
C PHE A 21 -8.26 -1.01 -5.33
N SER A 22 -7.42 -1.24 -6.34
CA SER A 22 -7.01 -2.58 -6.77
C SER A 22 -5.57 -2.78 -6.32
N GLN A 23 -5.30 -3.84 -5.57
CA GLN A 23 -3.97 -4.09 -5.03
C GLN A 23 -3.44 -5.43 -5.49
N LYS A 24 -2.21 -5.43 -5.99
CA LYS A 24 -1.47 -6.65 -6.29
C LYS A 24 -0.39 -6.81 -5.24
N VAL A 25 -0.47 -7.86 -4.45
CA VAL A 25 0.55 -8.18 -3.44
C VAL A 25 1.61 -9.03 -4.11
N LEU A 26 2.82 -8.50 -4.19
CA LEU A 26 3.93 -9.18 -4.86
C LEU A 26 4.65 -10.15 -3.93
N PHE A 27 4.88 -9.73 -2.70
CA PHE A 27 5.48 -10.55 -1.66
C PHE A 27 4.76 -10.29 -0.36
N SER A 28 4.48 -11.36 0.39
CA SER A 28 3.79 -11.25 1.67
C SER A 28 4.29 -12.35 2.61
N PRO A 29 4.95 -11.98 3.71
CA PRO A 29 5.38 -12.96 4.69
C PRO A 29 4.23 -13.76 5.30
N ALA A 30 3.05 -13.15 5.44
CA ALA A 30 1.89 -13.84 5.99
C ALA A 30 1.49 -15.05 5.14
N ALA A 31 1.66 -14.95 3.81
CA ALA A 31 1.30 -16.04 2.91
C ALA A 31 2.32 -17.17 2.94
N ARG A 32 3.56 -16.89 3.32
CA ARG A 32 4.66 -17.85 3.27
C ARG A 32 5.26 -18.15 4.61
N GLY A 33 4.96 -17.35 5.62
CA GLY A 33 5.53 -17.52 6.96
C GLY A 33 6.97 -17.09 7.10
N GLU A 34 7.50 -16.34 6.13
CA GLU A 34 8.91 -15.92 6.11
C GLU A 34 9.04 -14.43 5.87
N GLY A 35 10.03 -13.82 6.53
CA GLY A 35 10.37 -12.41 6.32
C GLY A 35 9.45 -11.46 7.07
N PHE A 36 9.59 -10.17 6.77
CA PHE A 36 8.87 -9.11 7.47
C PHE A 36 8.29 -8.05 6.55
N ILE A 37 8.60 -8.10 5.26
CA ILE A 37 8.24 -7.03 4.34
C ILE A 37 7.19 -7.52 3.37
N LYS A 38 6.13 -6.74 3.26
CA LYS A 38 5.10 -6.92 2.25
C LYS A 38 5.33 -5.86 1.18
N LEU A 39 5.33 -6.27 -0.08
CA LEU A 39 5.48 -5.36 -1.21
C LEU A 39 4.25 -5.47 -2.09
N SER A 40 3.62 -4.34 -2.39
CA SER A 40 2.42 -4.31 -3.22
C SER A 40 2.45 -3.18 -4.23
N VAL A 41 1.69 -3.35 -5.30
CA VAL A 41 1.38 -2.30 -6.27
C VAL A 41 -0.12 -2.05 -6.19
N THR A 42 -0.50 -0.81 -5.89
CA THR A 42 -1.89 -0.42 -5.74
C THR A 42 -2.26 0.58 -6.82
N THR A 43 -3.42 0.40 -7.40
CA THR A 43 -3.96 1.28 -8.44
C THR A 43 -5.31 1.81 -7.98
N GLY A 44 -5.52 3.12 -8.16
CA GLY A 44 -6.80 3.75 -7.90
C GLY A 44 -7.21 4.64 -9.04
N LYS A 45 -8.51 4.79 -9.22
CA LYS A 45 -9.08 5.70 -10.21
C LYS A 45 -9.52 6.99 -9.51
N LYS A 46 -9.75 8.03 -10.29
CA LYS A 46 -10.17 9.32 -9.77
C LYS A 46 -11.31 9.18 -8.77
N GLY A 47 -11.15 9.79 -7.60
CA GLY A 47 -12.14 9.74 -6.53
C GLY A 47 -11.98 8.57 -5.58
N ALA A 48 -11.09 7.63 -5.86
CA ALA A 48 -10.84 6.51 -4.95
C ALA A 48 -10.30 7.03 -3.62
N LYS A 49 -10.83 6.51 -2.52
CA LYS A 49 -10.45 6.94 -1.16
C LYS A 49 -10.22 5.75 -0.25
N SER A 50 -9.28 5.90 0.67
CA SER A 50 -9.15 4.98 1.79
C SER A 50 -9.83 5.57 3.01
N THR A 51 -10.22 4.70 3.96
CA THR A 51 -10.64 5.17 5.29
C THR A 51 -9.39 5.56 6.08
N ALA A 52 -9.60 6.33 7.15
CA ALA A 52 -8.51 6.69 8.05
C ALA A 52 -8.00 5.44 8.75
N HIS A 53 -6.69 5.23 8.72
CA HIS A 53 -6.06 4.08 9.35
C HIS A 53 -4.60 4.38 9.66
N SER A 54 -4.02 3.57 10.52
CA SER A 54 -2.61 3.66 10.86
C SER A 54 -2.05 2.24 10.97
N HIS A 55 -0.72 2.16 10.97
CA HIS A 55 -0.02 0.88 11.08
C HIS A 55 0.92 0.93 12.27
N PRO A 56 1.21 -0.20 12.92
CA PRO A 56 2.14 -0.24 14.05
C PRO A 56 3.60 -0.11 13.62
N ARG A 57 3.89 -0.20 12.32
CA ARG A 57 5.24 -0.07 11.77
C ARG A 57 5.23 0.90 10.60
N ASP A 58 6.41 1.22 10.10
CA ASP A 58 6.57 2.11 8.95
C ASP A 58 5.88 1.57 7.71
N GLU A 59 5.36 2.48 6.92
CA GLU A 59 5.01 2.21 5.54
C GLU A 59 5.77 3.19 4.67
N VAL A 60 6.39 2.72 3.58
CA VAL A 60 7.04 3.58 2.60
C VAL A 60 6.42 3.36 1.25
N THR A 61 6.20 4.45 0.51
CA THR A 61 5.53 4.40 -0.78
C THR A 61 6.30 5.19 -1.82
N LEU A 62 6.11 4.81 -3.08
CA LEU A 62 6.62 5.57 -4.21
C LEU A 62 5.52 5.62 -5.26
N THR A 63 5.07 6.84 -5.60
CA THR A 63 4.09 7.02 -6.67
C THR A 63 4.78 6.84 -8.02
N LEU A 64 4.26 5.92 -8.82
CA LEU A 64 4.79 5.60 -10.14
C LEU A 64 4.07 6.38 -11.23
N LYS A 65 2.78 6.71 -11.01
CA LYS A 65 1.97 7.37 -12.02
C LYS A 65 0.83 8.10 -11.33
N GLY A 66 0.47 9.25 -11.86
CA GLY A 66 -0.72 9.99 -11.42
C GLY A 66 -0.49 10.79 -10.17
N GLU A 67 -1.60 11.20 -9.54
CA GLU A 67 -1.57 12.09 -8.40
C GLU A 67 -2.65 11.71 -7.39
N ALA A 68 -2.28 11.73 -6.11
CA ALA A 68 -3.19 11.52 -5.00
C ALA A 68 -2.88 12.52 -3.90
N ILE A 69 -3.85 12.75 -3.02
CA ILE A 69 -3.68 13.59 -1.83
C ILE A 69 -3.62 12.67 -0.62
N LEU A 70 -2.56 12.83 0.15
CA LEU A 70 -2.39 12.18 1.45
C LEU A 70 -2.80 13.18 2.52
N ARG A 71 -3.71 12.79 3.41
CA ARG A 71 -4.10 13.61 4.55
C ARG A 71 -3.64 12.94 5.83
N ALA A 72 -2.87 13.66 6.62
CA ALA A 72 -2.32 13.15 7.86
C ALA A 72 -2.00 14.33 8.78
N GLY A 73 -2.33 14.20 10.07
CA GLY A 73 -2.01 15.22 11.05
C GLY A 73 -2.64 16.59 10.76
N GLY A 74 -3.81 16.60 10.12
CA GLY A 74 -4.49 17.85 9.76
C GLY A 74 -3.92 18.56 8.55
N GLU A 75 -2.97 17.93 7.85
CA GLU A 75 -2.32 18.52 6.69
C GLU A 75 -2.54 17.68 5.44
N GLU A 76 -2.38 18.31 4.29
CA GLU A 76 -2.48 17.64 2.98
C GLU A 76 -1.14 17.65 2.28
N TYR A 77 -0.79 16.51 1.69
CA TYR A 77 0.44 16.34 0.95
C TYR A 77 0.13 15.78 -0.43
N GLN A 78 0.80 16.30 -1.46
CA GLN A 78 0.61 15.78 -2.81
C GLN A 78 1.56 14.62 -3.05
N MET A 79 1.01 13.52 -3.59
CA MET A 79 1.79 12.37 -4.00
C MET A 79 1.69 12.29 -5.52
N THR A 80 2.73 12.77 -6.19
CA THR A 80 2.82 12.78 -7.64
C THR A 80 3.88 11.79 -8.11
N GLU A 81 3.97 11.60 -9.42
CA GLU A 81 4.98 10.69 -9.99
C GLU A 81 6.38 11.02 -9.46
N GLY A 82 7.03 10.01 -8.91
CA GLY A 82 8.36 10.16 -8.34
C GLY A 82 8.38 10.60 -6.88
N THR A 83 7.22 10.84 -6.26
CA THR A 83 7.16 11.21 -4.85
C THR A 83 7.23 9.98 -3.97
N ALA A 84 8.20 9.96 -3.06
CA ALA A 84 8.31 8.93 -2.03
C ALA A 84 7.82 9.49 -0.70
N VAL A 85 7.08 8.67 0.04
CA VAL A 85 6.53 9.06 1.34
C VAL A 85 6.85 7.97 2.35
N ARG A 86 7.26 8.38 3.55
CA ARG A 86 7.36 7.49 4.70
C ARG A 86 6.27 7.85 5.69
N LEU A 87 5.45 6.89 6.02
CA LEU A 87 4.41 7.02 7.05
C LEU A 87 4.95 6.36 8.32
N PRO A 88 5.27 7.14 9.36
CA PRO A 88 5.80 6.56 10.59
C PRO A 88 4.75 5.75 11.33
N PRO A 89 5.16 4.88 12.26
CA PRO A 89 4.23 4.07 13.05
C PRO A 89 3.21 4.95 13.77
N GLY A 90 1.95 4.54 13.72
CA GLY A 90 0.87 5.19 14.45
C GLY A 90 0.31 6.44 13.81
N LEU A 91 0.85 6.88 12.67
CA LEU A 91 0.31 8.07 11.99
C LEU A 91 -0.99 7.72 11.26
N ASP A 92 -2.08 8.32 11.73
CA ASP A 92 -3.38 8.15 11.11
C ASP A 92 -3.42 8.91 9.78
N HIS A 93 -3.88 8.25 8.72
CA HIS A 93 -3.84 8.86 7.39
C HIS A 93 -4.95 8.35 6.48
N THR A 94 -5.25 9.15 5.46
CA THR A 94 -6.15 8.79 4.35
C THR A 94 -5.51 9.19 3.04
N VAL A 95 -5.96 8.55 1.96
CA VAL A 95 -5.51 8.86 0.60
C VAL A 95 -6.72 9.05 -0.28
N GLU A 96 -6.66 10.05 -1.15
CA GLU A 96 -7.68 10.28 -2.18
C GLU A 96 -7.01 10.51 -3.53
N VAL A 97 -7.43 9.76 -4.55
CA VAL A 97 -6.89 9.87 -5.90
C VAL A 97 -7.57 11.04 -6.63
N ILE A 98 -6.77 11.94 -7.20
CA ILE A 98 -7.29 13.12 -7.91
C ILE A 98 -7.04 13.09 -9.41
N SER A 99 -6.08 12.33 -9.92
CA SER A 99 -5.89 12.11 -11.35
C SER A 99 -6.78 10.97 -11.84
N ASP A 100 -6.83 10.75 -13.15
CA ASP A 100 -7.63 9.67 -13.72
C ASP A 100 -7.20 8.32 -13.20
N GLU A 101 -5.89 8.16 -13.00
CA GLU A 101 -5.32 6.93 -12.46
C GLU A 101 -4.13 7.27 -11.58
N TRP A 102 -3.98 6.52 -10.49
CA TRP A 102 -2.83 6.63 -9.60
C TRP A 102 -2.28 5.24 -9.34
N VAL A 103 -0.97 5.10 -9.52
CA VAL A 103 -0.28 3.83 -9.29
C VAL A 103 0.84 4.06 -8.28
N VAL A 104 0.85 3.28 -7.22
CA VAL A 104 1.82 3.41 -6.14
C VAL A 104 2.38 2.05 -5.76
N VAL A 105 3.68 2.00 -5.51
CA VAL A 105 4.31 0.84 -4.91
C VAL A 105 4.51 1.12 -3.42
N ALA A 106 4.20 0.14 -2.58
CA ALA A 106 4.30 0.31 -1.13
C ALA A 106 4.99 -0.89 -0.50
N ALA A 107 5.83 -0.61 0.48
CA ALA A 107 6.46 -1.63 1.31
C ALA A 107 6.09 -1.34 2.76
N TYR A 108 5.61 -2.36 3.46
CA TYR A 108 5.14 -2.22 4.83
C TYR A 108 5.15 -3.59 5.53
N CYS A 109 4.83 -3.56 6.82
CA CYS A 109 4.83 -4.80 7.59
C CYS A 109 3.62 -5.66 7.25
N ASP A 110 3.76 -6.95 7.54
CA ASP A 110 2.68 -7.93 7.37
C ASP A 110 2.27 -8.52 8.71
N GLU A 111 2.73 -7.91 9.80
CA GLU A 111 2.51 -8.44 11.15
C GLU A 111 1.23 -7.94 11.78
N CYS A 112 0.73 -6.77 11.39
CA CYS A 112 -0.44 -6.20 12.00
C CYS A 112 -1.71 -6.65 11.27
N MET A 113 -2.83 -6.59 11.97
CA MET A 113 -4.14 -6.94 11.40
C MET A 113 -4.46 -6.07 10.18
N LEU A 114 -4.09 -4.80 10.24
CA LEU A 114 -4.40 -3.86 9.18
C LEU A 114 -3.56 -4.08 7.94
N CYS A 115 -2.45 -4.80 8.04
CA CYS A 115 -1.54 -5.03 6.92
C CYS A 115 -1.76 -6.38 6.24
N ARG A 116 -2.63 -7.23 6.76
CA ARG A 116 -2.75 -8.63 6.32
C ARG A 116 -3.63 -8.86 5.10
N GLY A 117 -4.06 -7.83 4.46
CA GLY A 117 -4.92 -7.94 3.29
C GLY A 117 -6.26 -7.27 3.50
N PRO A 118 -7.26 -7.55 2.66
CA PRO A 118 -8.52 -6.82 2.69
C PRO A 118 -9.22 -6.81 4.04
N GLU A 119 -9.26 -7.96 4.72
CA GLU A 119 -9.93 -8.05 6.03
C GLU A 119 -9.25 -7.18 7.06
N GLY A 120 -7.92 -7.26 7.13
CA GLY A 120 -7.16 -6.43 8.05
C GLY A 120 -7.31 -4.97 7.75
N PHE A 121 -7.33 -4.62 6.47
CA PHE A 121 -7.45 -3.25 6.03
C PHE A 121 -8.80 -2.63 6.39
N LEU A 122 -9.84 -3.45 6.48
CA LEU A 122 -11.19 -2.99 6.78
C LEU A 122 -11.46 -2.83 8.26
N LYS A 123 -10.57 -3.28 9.10
CA LYS A 123 -10.75 -3.15 10.55
C LYS A 123 -10.20 -1.82 11.02
N PRO A 124 -11.02 -1.04 11.72
CA PRO A 124 -10.58 0.23 12.27
C PRO A 124 -9.52 0.07 13.34
#